data_d9049aaa95602f14a6ce0450f528f798
#
_entry.id   d9049aaa95602f14a6ce0450f528f798
#
_cell.length_a   1.000
_cell.length_b   1.000
_cell.length_c   1.000
_cell.angle_alpha   90.00
_cell.angle_beta   90.00
_cell.angle_gamma   90.00
#
_symmetry.space_group_name_H-M   'P 1'
#
loop_
_entity.id
_entity.type
_entity.pdbx_description
1 polymer ?
#
loop_
_entity_poly.entity_id
_entity_poly.type
_entity_poly.pdbx_seq_one_letter_code
_entity_poly.pdbx_strand_id
1 'polypeptide(L)'
;KISYNETPFNSLLYGGLGHNDLITFTKLAVDRFPIIKKKISDKYQLIFIDEYQDTSADVLHIFYTSLVGKKSKLYLLGDKMQQIYKNYNGEFEEKLETFNRSVNLSINYRTTPKIVDILNYIYNDEALKQYPYEKNSNNTMAFSPKVLIVNDVEKAVIDFRKSYEDALFLYVSNRARFYDIGVGNLYDAYNKMEKYQFWKKYSAVDVMTKDEARINDALLSFLFIVDQIIEYYLQECYGEVFKNIHEYYMYFNSEKYIVKKHRDKKAIKTRLEKIKNSYVDRATTIDGFLNICFKEELIEEEIYCSIIEDDDYQLVKDVYIEEVRKLTNYLNDPKVSTQHGVKGESHDTVVFVADDSNNPAVHMSKFFEMWSDMNITLREFDAFYYRYSNMIKDIERTMGIKISELRAKSYAAVADMIDTVLKRFISENETNPYYISLL
;
A
#
# COMPACT_ATOMS: atom_id res chain seq x y z
N LYS A 1 -30.90 -0.40 -16.36
CA LYS A 1 -29.95 -1.53 -16.24
C LYS A 1 -28.90 -1.13 -15.18
N ILE A 2 -28.73 -1.93 -14.13
CA ILE A 2 -27.72 -1.70 -13.11
C ILE A 2 -26.45 -2.38 -13.56
N SER A 3 -25.30 -1.71 -13.46
CA SER A 3 -23.99 -2.25 -13.80
C SER A 3 -22.98 -1.95 -12.68
N TYR A 4 -22.01 -2.84 -12.52
CA TYR A 4 -20.88 -2.60 -11.63
C TYR A 4 -19.96 -1.53 -12.24
N ASN A 5 -19.56 -0.56 -11.41
CA ASN A 5 -18.69 0.52 -11.84
C ASN A 5 -17.74 0.90 -10.68
N GLU A 6 -16.46 0.79 -10.90
CA GLU A 6 -15.41 1.10 -9.91
C GLU A 6 -15.01 2.58 -9.85
N THR A 7 -15.66 3.44 -10.65
CA THR A 7 -15.32 4.87 -10.64
C THR A 7 -15.88 5.57 -9.40
N PRO A 8 -15.21 6.64 -8.91
CA PRO A 8 -15.69 7.44 -7.79
C PRO A 8 -17.05 8.12 -8.02
N PHE A 9 -17.51 8.21 -9.27
CA PHE A 9 -18.78 8.80 -9.67
C PHE A 9 -19.90 7.77 -9.74
N ASN A 10 -19.89 6.78 -8.84
CA ASN A 10 -20.98 5.81 -8.76
C ASN A 10 -22.23 6.48 -8.23
N SER A 11 -23.29 6.39 -8.98
CA SER A 11 -24.61 6.83 -8.53
C SER A 11 -25.66 5.80 -8.96
N LEU A 12 -26.40 5.29 -7.99
CA LEU A 12 -27.55 4.41 -8.23
C LEU A 12 -28.57 5.06 -9.17
N LEU A 13 -28.69 6.39 -9.16
CA LEU A 13 -29.54 7.16 -10.07
C LEU A 13 -29.16 6.95 -11.54
N TYR A 14 -27.89 6.73 -11.83
CA TYR A 14 -27.40 6.45 -13.17
C TYR A 14 -27.15 4.95 -13.43
N GLY A 15 -27.58 4.09 -12.50
CA GLY A 15 -27.46 2.64 -12.62
C GLY A 15 -26.08 2.08 -12.36
N GLY A 16 -25.17 2.85 -11.73
CA GLY A 16 -23.84 2.41 -11.31
C GLY A 16 -23.81 1.98 -9.83
N LEU A 17 -23.26 0.81 -9.54
CA LEU A 17 -22.95 0.35 -8.19
C LEU A 17 -21.44 0.16 -8.04
N GLY A 18 -20.85 0.85 -7.08
CA GLY A 18 -19.48 0.62 -6.67
C GLY A 18 -19.33 -0.60 -5.75
N HIS A 19 -18.11 -0.93 -5.41
CA HIS A 19 -17.81 -2.07 -4.53
C HIS A 19 -18.51 -1.96 -3.16
N ASN A 20 -18.41 -0.82 -2.51
CA ASN A 20 -19.03 -0.59 -1.20
C ASN A 20 -20.56 -0.57 -1.29
N ASP A 21 -21.12 0.00 -2.35
CA ASP A 21 -22.57 0.01 -2.58
C ASP A 21 -23.11 -1.41 -2.74
N LEU A 22 -22.36 -2.26 -3.46
CA LEU A 22 -22.72 -3.66 -3.66
C LEU A 22 -22.75 -4.43 -2.32
N ILE A 23 -21.77 -4.21 -1.44
CA ILE A 23 -21.72 -4.82 -0.09
C ILE A 23 -22.92 -4.34 0.73
N THR A 24 -23.16 -3.04 0.78
CA THR A 24 -24.27 -2.45 1.54
C THR A 24 -25.62 -2.95 1.01
N PHE A 25 -25.80 -2.98 -0.31
CA PHE A 25 -27.00 -3.52 -0.92
C PHE A 25 -27.20 -5.00 -0.60
N THR A 26 -26.12 -5.78 -0.64
CA THR A 26 -26.18 -7.23 -0.29
C THR A 26 -26.58 -7.43 1.17
N LYS A 27 -26.02 -6.63 2.10
CA LYS A 27 -26.42 -6.65 3.52
C LYS A 27 -27.90 -6.37 3.68
N LEU A 28 -28.39 -5.28 3.07
CA LEU A 28 -29.81 -4.92 3.11
C LEU A 28 -30.71 -6.04 2.54
N ALA A 29 -30.29 -6.66 1.44
CA ALA A 29 -31.03 -7.77 0.84
C ALA A 29 -31.05 -9.01 1.76
N VAL A 30 -29.92 -9.35 2.38
CA VAL A 30 -29.80 -10.45 3.34
C VAL A 30 -30.69 -10.19 4.56
N ASP A 31 -30.72 -8.98 5.07
CA ASP A 31 -31.52 -8.62 6.25
C ASP A 31 -33.02 -8.65 5.92
N ARG A 32 -33.41 -8.19 4.74
CA ARG A 32 -34.82 -8.09 4.33
C ARG A 32 -35.41 -9.42 3.84
N PHE A 33 -34.59 -10.26 3.21
CA PHE A 33 -35.09 -11.49 2.56
C PHE A 33 -34.51 -12.76 3.20
N PRO A 34 -35.22 -13.41 4.16
CA PRO A 34 -34.75 -14.62 4.84
C PRO A 34 -34.35 -15.77 3.90
N ILE A 35 -34.91 -15.80 2.68
CA ILE A 35 -34.58 -16.80 1.68
C ILE A 35 -33.10 -16.73 1.25
N ILE A 36 -32.48 -15.55 1.27
CA ILE A 36 -31.07 -15.39 0.93
C ILE A 36 -30.21 -16.04 2.02
N LYS A 37 -30.50 -15.76 3.31
CA LYS A 37 -29.82 -16.42 4.45
C LYS A 37 -29.94 -17.94 4.35
N LYS A 38 -31.14 -18.44 4.04
CA LYS A 38 -31.36 -19.87 3.84
C LYS A 38 -30.52 -20.43 2.71
N LYS A 39 -30.47 -19.76 1.54
CA LYS A 39 -29.66 -20.21 0.40
C LYS A 39 -28.17 -20.27 0.73
N ILE A 40 -27.63 -19.31 1.50
CA ILE A 40 -26.23 -19.31 1.95
C ILE A 40 -25.98 -20.52 2.86
N SER A 41 -26.82 -20.72 3.89
CA SER A 41 -26.67 -21.83 4.83
C SER A 41 -26.92 -23.22 4.20
N ASP A 42 -27.79 -23.33 3.21
CA ASP A 42 -28.06 -24.60 2.53
C ASP A 42 -26.91 -24.94 1.52
N LYS A 43 -26.27 -23.93 0.97
CA LYS A 43 -25.20 -24.12 -0.04
C LYS A 43 -23.85 -24.49 0.59
N TYR A 44 -23.52 -23.89 1.74
CA TYR A 44 -22.21 -24.03 2.35
C TYR A 44 -22.32 -24.64 3.76
N GLN A 45 -21.59 -25.73 3.99
CA GLN A 45 -21.51 -26.35 5.31
C GLN A 45 -20.51 -25.65 6.21
N LEU A 46 -19.42 -25.16 5.61
CA LEU A 46 -18.33 -24.44 6.28
C LEU A 46 -18.01 -23.19 5.50
N ILE A 47 -17.83 -22.08 6.19
CA ILE A 47 -17.32 -20.83 5.64
C ILE A 47 -16.15 -20.41 6.51
N PHE A 48 -15.02 -20.10 5.86
CA PHE A 48 -13.83 -19.51 6.48
C PHE A 48 -13.67 -18.11 5.95
N ILE A 49 -13.49 -17.14 6.85
CA ILE A 49 -13.10 -15.76 6.51
C ILE A 49 -11.71 -15.58 7.04
N ASP A 50 -10.76 -15.45 6.13
CA ASP A 50 -9.37 -15.15 6.45
C ASP A 50 -9.17 -13.65 6.58
N GLU A 51 -8.18 -13.24 7.39
CA GLU A 51 -7.89 -11.83 7.69
C GLU A 51 -9.17 -11.04 8.11
N TYR A 52 -9.97 -11.64 9.01
CA TYR A 52 -11.26 -11.06 9.40
C TYR A 52 -11.14 -9.63 9.96
N GLN A 53 -10.00 -9.30 10.57
CA GLN A 53 -9.74 -7.96 11.14
C GLN A 53 -9.69 -6.86 10.06
N ASP A 54 -9.44 -7.21 8.79
CA ASP A 54 -9.47 -6.27 7.66
C ASP A 54 -10.76 -6.41 6.83
N THR A 55 -11.63 -7.32 7.20
CA THR A 55 -12.91 -7.53 6.52
C THR A 55 -13.95 -6.55 7.05
N SER A 56 -14.71 -5.90 6.16
CA SER A 56 -15.74 -4.95 6.57
C SER A 56 -16.80 -5.57 7.48
N ALA A 57 -17.29 -4.80 8.46
CA ALA A 57 -18.34 -5.24 9.38
C ALA A 57 -19.61 -5.72 8.64
N ASP A 58 -19.92 -5.14 7.49
CA ASP A 58 -21.07 -5.53 6.68
C ASP A 58 -20.92 -6.94 6.09
N VAL A 59 -19.73 -7.29 5.60
CA VAL A 59 -19.44 -8.64 5.10
C VAL A 59 -19.51 -9.67 6.23
N LEU A 60 -18.90 -9.36 7.38
CA LEU A 60 -18.97 -10.21 8.56
C LEU A 60 -20.43 -10.41 9.01
N HIS A 61 -21.24 -9.34 9.02
CA HIS A 61 -22.66 -9.39 9.36
C HIS A 61 -23.47 -10.31 8.43
N ILE A 62 -23.23 -10.21 7.11
CA ILE A 62 -23.91 -11.05 6.10
C ILE A 62 -23.74 -12.54 6.43
N PHE A 63 -22.49 -12.97 6.64
CA PHE A 63 -22.21 -14.38 6.91
C PHE A 63 -22.65 -14.80 8.30
N TYR A 64 -22.40 -14.00 9.33
CA TYR A 64 -22.83 -14.29 10.70
C TYR A 64 -24.33 -14.51 10.77
N THR A 65 -25.14 -13.56 10.28
CA THR A 65 -26.60 -13.65 10.37
C THR A 65 -27.19 -14.77 9.49
N SER A 66 -26.46 -15.19 8.47
CA SER A 66 -26.88 -16.30 7.61
C SER A 66 -26.60 -17.68 8.21
N LEU A 67 -25.61 -17.81 9.10
CA LEU A 67 -25.11 -19.09 9.59
C LEU A 67 -25.35 -19.33 11.07
N VAL A 68 -25.51 -18.26 11.87
CA VAL A 68 -25.74 -18.40 13.32
C VAL A 68 -27.00 -19.21 13.58
N GLY A 69 -26.90 -20.19 14.49
CA GLY A 69 -28.02 -21.09 14.82
C GLY A 69 -28.41 -22.11 13.72
N LYS A 70 -27.59 -22.24 12.67
CA LYS A 70 -27.75 -23.23 11.59
C LYS A 70 -26.77 -24.40 11.77
N LYS A 71 -26.90 -25.41 10.90
CA LYS A 71 -25.94 -26.55 10.86
C LYS A 71 -24.58 -26.09 10.31
N SER A 72 -24.60 -25.10 9.44
CA SER A 72 -23.39 -24.51 8.85
C SER A 72 -22.54 -23.82 9.91
N LYS A 73 -21.20 -23.83 9.72
CA LYS A 73 -20.23 -23.25 10.64
C LYS A 73 -19.50 -22.08 9.97
N LEU A 74 -19.26 -21.05 10.75
CA LEU A 74 -18.44 -19.89 10.36
C LEU A 74 -17.16 -19.90 11.20
N TYR A 75 -16.03 -19.84 10.52
CA TYR A 75 -14.71 -19.70 11.11
C TYR A 75 -14.10 -18.36 10.70
N LEU A 76 -13.58 -17.63 11.68
CA LEU A 76 -12.85 -16.40 11.47
C LEU A 76 -11.39 -16.67 11.77
N LEU A 77 -10.52 -16.43 10.79
CA LEU A 77 -9.07 -16.56 10.91
C LEU A 77 -8.48 -15.16 10.81
N GLY A 78 -7.54 -14.83 11.66
CA GLY A 78 -6.88 -13.52 11.63
C GLY A 78 -6.26 -13.14 12.96
N ASP A 79 -5.57 -12.02 12.94
CA ASP A 79 -4.88 -11.45 14.09
C ASP A 79 -5.19 -9.94 14.17
N LYS A 80 -5.82 -9.50 15.25
CA LYS A 80 -6.19 -8.10 15.45
C LYS A 80 -4.99 -7.14 15.39
N MET A 81 -3.80 -7.56 15.85
CA MET A 81 -2.58 -6.75 15.73
C MET A 81 -2.20 -6.44 14.27
N GLN A 82 -2.61 -7.30 13.35
CA GLN A 82 -2.32 -7.14 11.93
C GLN A 82 -3.37 -6.31 11.19
N GLN A 83 -4.30 -5.67 11.91
CA GLN A 83 -5.28 -4.77 11.31
C GLN A 83 -4.58 -3.53 10.76
N ILE A 84 -4.66 -3.35 9.45
CA ILE A 84 -4.03 -2.23 8.73
C ILE A 84 -5.04 -1.37 7.97
N TYR A 85 -6.26 -1.88 7.74
CA TYR A 85 -7.29 -1.16 7.00
C TYR A 85 -8.34 -0.57 7.95
N LYS A 86 -8.73 0.67 7.69
CA LYS A 86 -9.80 1.37 8.43
C LYS A 86 -11.23 0.91 8.06
N ASN A 87 -11.35 -0.20 7.33
CA ASN A 87 -12.66 -0.70 6.85
C ASN A 87 -13.51 -1.31 7.95
N TYR A 88 -12.89 -1.72 9.06
CA TYR A 88 -13.55 -2.27 10.23
C TYR A 88 -13.68 -1.20 11.32
N ASN A 89 -14.88 -1.03 11.84
CA ASN A 89 -15.25 0.05 12.78
C ASN A 89 -15.69 -0.45 14.16
N GLY A 90 -15.45 -1.71 14.47
CA GLY A 90 -15.83 -2.31 15.75
C GLY A 90 -17.30 -2.74 15.87
N GLU A 91 -18.16 -2.50 14.89
CA GLU A 91 -19.59 -2.88 14.97
C GLU A 91 -19.83 -4.39 15.11
N PHE A 92 -18.83 -5.20 14.85
CA PHE A 92 -18.91 -6.66 14.96
C PHE A 92 -18.32 -7.21 16.26
N GLU A 93 -17.69 -6.38 17.12
CA GLU A 93 -16.99 -6.83 18.33
C GLU A 93 -17.90 -7.63 19.29
N GLU A 94 -19.09 -7.13 19.58
CA GLU A 94 -20.05 -7.84 20.45
C GLU A 94 -20.40 -9.24 19.91
N LYS A 95 -20.44 -9.40 18.60
CA LYS A 95 -20.72 -10.69 17.96
C LYS A 95 -19.52 -11.63 18.02
N LEU A 96 -18.29 -11.12 18.00
CA LEU A 96 -17.08 -11.92 18.17
C LEU A 96 -17.07 -12.64 19.52
N GLU A 97 -17.65 -12.06 20.57
CA GLU A 97 -17.73 -12.69 21.87
C GLU A 97 -18.62 -13.95 21.88
N THR A 98 -19.51 -14.08 20.89
CA THR A 98 -20.37 -15.28 20.76
C THR A 98 -19.67 -16.46 20.10
N PHE A 99 -18.47 -16.27 19.53
CA PHE A 99 -17.68 -17.32 18.90
C PHE A 99 -17.00 -18.19 19.96
N ASN A 100 -16.89 -19.49 19.66
CA ASN A 100 -16.11 -20.40 20.48
C ASN A 100 -14.61 -20.14 20.31
N ARG A 101 -13.97 -19.65 21.36
CA ARG A 101 -12.53 -19.34 21.39
C ARG A 101 -11.67 -20.52 21.83
N SER A 102 -12.22 -21.70 22.09
CA SER A 102 -11.44 -22.88 22.48
C SER A 102 -10.51 -23.40 21.38
N VAL A 103 -10.62 -22.88 20.18
CA VAL A 103 -9.81 -23.25 19.00
C VAL A 103 -8.85 -22.10 18.62
N ASN A 104 -8.43 -21.28 19.57
CA ASN A 104 -7.44 -20.24 19.31
C ASN A 104 -6.12 -20.85 18.85
N LEU A 105 -5.59 -20.35 17.73
CA LEU A 105 -4.26 -20.69 17.24
C LEU A 105 -3.24 -19.83 17.98
N SER A 106 -2.85 -20.23 19.18
CA SER A 106 -1.93 -19.47 20.03
C SER A 106 -0.45 -19.75 19.76
N ILE A 107 -0.13 -20.75 18.93
CA ILE A 107 1.26 -21.11 18.64
C ILE A 107 1.77 -20.28 17.46
N ASN A 108 2.84 -19.51 17.70
CA ASN A 108 3.53 -18.77 16.66
C ASN A 108 4.62 -19.64 16.02
N TYR A 109 4.37 -20.09 14.80
CA TYR A 109 5.28 -20.95 14.04
C TYR A 109 6.38 -20.18 13.30
N ARG A 110 6.25 -18.86 13.20
CA ARG A 110 7.05 -18.04 12.30
C ARG A 110 8.24 -17.42 12.99
N THR A 111 8.07 -16.92 14.21
CA THR A 111 9.06 -16.07 14.85
C THR A 111 9.78 -16.77 16.04
N THR A 112 10.89 -16.15 16.46
CA THR A 112 11.66 -16.63 17.61
C THR A 112 10.97 -16.32 18.94
N PRO A 113 11.29 -17.04 20.04
CA PRO A 113 10.71 -16.78 21.36
C PRO A 113 10.81 -15.33 21.81
N LYS A 114 11.95 -14.66 21.56
CA LYS A 114 12.15 -13.25 21.94
C LYS A 114 11.22 -12.29 21.22
N ILE A 115 10.89 -12.56 19.96
CA ILE A 115 9.91 -11.76 19.22
C ILE A 115 8.51 -12.03 19.77
N VAL A 116 8.18 -13.29 20.08
CA VAL A 116 6.89 -13.64 20.72
C VAL A 116 6.73 -12.93 22.06
N ASP A 117 7.78 -12.86 22.88
CA ASP A 117 7.75 -12.15 24.16
C ASP A 117 7.46 -10.65 23.97
N ILE A 118 8.07 -9.99 22.97
CA ILE A 118 7.79 -8.59 22.63
C ILE A 118 6.35 -8.41 22.16
N LEU A 119 5.86 -9.29 21.29
CA LEU A 119 4.47 -9.24 20.83
C LEU A 119 3.49 -9.36 21.99
N ASN A 120 3.71 -10.31 22.90
CA ASN A 120 2.90 -10.48 24.11
C ASN A 120 2.95 -9.25 25.03
N TYR A 121 4.12 -8.61 25.15
CA TYR A 121 4.26 -7.39 25.92
C TYR A 121 3.47 -6.21 25.31
N ILE A 122 3.55 -6.04 23.98
CA ILE A 122 2.79 -4.99 23.27
C ILE A 122 1.29 -5.24 23.38
N TYR A 123 0.83 -6.48 23.22
CA TYR A 123 -0.58 -6.85 23.34
C TYR A 123 -1.10 -6.64 24.76
N ASN A 124 -0.29 -6.99 25.74
CA ASN A 124 -0.63 -6.94 27.16
C ASN A 124 -2.01 -7.57 27.49
N ASP A 125 -2.38 -8.66 26.80
CA ASP A 125 -3.66 -9.35 26.93
C ASP A 125 -3.47 -10.87 27.01
N GLU A 126 -3.68 -11.44 28.21
CA GLU A 126 -3.52 -12.90 28.45
C GLU A 126 -4.44 -13.76 27.57
N ALA A 127 -5.60 -13.26 27.14
CA ALA A 127 -6.52 -14.00 26.26
C ALA A 127 -6.01 -14.13 24.82
N LEU A 128 -5.05 -13.29 24.45
CA LEU A 128 -4.45 -13.24 23.10
C LEU A 128 -2.98 -13.65 23.12
N LYS A 129 -2.50 -14.17 24.23
CA LYS A 129 -1.11 -14.58 24.42
C LYS A 129 -0.68 -15.63 23.41
N GLN A 130 0.45 -15.40 22.78
CA GLN A 130 1.09 -16.30 21.84
C GLN A 130 2.19 -17.11 22.52
N TYR A 131 2.43 -18.32 22.03
CA TYR A 131 3.49 -19.21 22.48
C TYR A 131 4.39 -19.55 21.28
N PRO A 132 5.72 -19.53 21.45
CA PRO A 132 6.64 -19.89 20.39
C PRO A 132 6.54 -21.37 20.06
N TYR A 133 6.70 -21.73 18.78
CA TYR A 133 6.77 -23.13 18.39
C TYR A 133 8.07 -23.75 18.93
N GLU A 134 7.98 -24.94 19.53
CA GLU A 134 9.09 -25.59 20.26
C GLU A 134 10.38 -25.73 19.42
N LYS A 135 10.27 -26.02 18.12
CA LYS A 135 11.44 -26.12 17.24
C LYS A 135 12.17 -24.78 17.05
N ASN A 136 11.49 -23.67 17.19
CA ASN A 136 12.09 -22.35 17.09
C ASN A 136 12.86 -21.97 18.36
N SER A 137 12.58 -22.67 19.49
CA SER A 137 13.26 -22.45 20.78
C SER A 137 14.71 -22.93 20.78
N ASN A 138 15.07 -23.85 19.88
CA ASN A 138 16.42 -24.40 19.77
C ASN A 138 17.36 -23.51 18.92
N ASN A 139 16.86 -22.44 18.30
CA ASN A 139 17.65 -21.53 17.50
C ASN A 139 18.32 -20.46 18.38
N THR A 140 19.37 -20.88 19.11
CA THR A 140 20.15 -20.05 20.06
C THR A 140 20.91 -18.89 19.37
N MET A 141 21.07 -18.93 18.06
CA MET A 141 21.68 -17.90 17.24
C MET A 141 20.69 -16.79 16.82
N ALA A 142 19.42 -16.88 17.23
CA ALA A 142 18.43 -15.91 16.86
C ALA A 142 18.81 -14.51 17.33
N PHE A 143 18.91 -13.60 16.37
CA PHE A 143 19.12 -12.18 16.57
C PHE A 143 18.09 -11.65 17.59
N SER A 144 18.57 -10.94 18.60
CA SER A 144 17.66 -10.29 19.55
C SER A 144 17.08 -9.03 18.89
N PRO A 145 15.77 -8.80 18.96
CA PRO A 145 15.18 -7.53 18.57
C PRO A 145 15.90 -6.37 19.26
N LYS A 146 16.19 -5.31 18.53
CA LYS A 146 16.91 -4.13 19.02
C LYS A 146 16.13 -2.88 18.65
N VAL A 147 16.09 -1.92 19.55
CA VAL A 147 15.63 -0.56 19.27
C VAL A 147 16.86 0.34 19.21
N LEU A 148 16.99 1.07 18.11
CA LEU A 148 18.06 2.05 17.90
C LEU A 148 17.43 3.44 17.88
N ILE A 149 17.83 4.29 18.81
CA ILE A 149 17.44 5.70 18.84
C ILE A 149 18.60 6.49 18.25
N VAL A 150 18.39 7.16 17.14
CA VAL A 150 19.43 7.85 16.38
C VAL A 150 19.01 9.27 16.01
N ASN A 151 19.96 10.17 15.88
CA ASN A 151 19.73 11.54 15.43
C ASN A 151 19.74 11.67 13.90
N ASP A 152 20.37 10.71 13.21
CA ASP A 152 20.53 10.68 11.75
C ASP A 152 20.07 9.30 11.25
N VAL A 153 18.83 9.24 10.82
CA VAL A 153 18.18 8.00 10.37
C VAL A 153 18.80 7.51 9.06
N GLU A 154 19.10 8.40 8.11
CA GLU A 154 19.67 8.00 6.81
C GLU A 154 21.03 7.33 6.99
N LYS A 155 21.91 7.93 7.79
CA LYS A 155 23.22 7.35 8.10
C LYS A 155 23.11 6.01 8.81
N ALA A 156 22.20 5.90 9.77
CA ALA A 156 21.99 4.66 10.51
C ALA A 156 21.49 3.53 9.58
N VAL A 157 20.56 3.83 8.67
CA VAL A 157 20.05 2.89 7.66
C VAL A 157 21.19 2.44 6.73
N ILE A 158 22.01 3.37 6.22
CA ILE A 158 23.16 3.04 5.35
C ILE A 158 24.15 2.12 6.06
N ASP A 159 24.50 2.43 7.31
CA ASP A 159 25.46 1.63 8.08
C ASP A 159 24.90 0.25 8.46
N PHE A 160 23.60 0.19 8.75
CA PHE A 160 22.92 -1.07 9.03
C PHE A 160 22.85 -1.95 7.78
N ARG A 161 22.56 -1.38 6.62
CA ARG A 161 22.50 -2.08 5.33
C ARG A 161 23.84 -2.70 4.93
N LYS A 162 24.97 -2.05 5.24
CA LYS A 162 26.31 -2.62 5.03
C LYS A 162 26.58 -3.85 5.89
N SER A 163 25.95 -3.91 7.07
CA SER A 163 26.13 -5.03 8.00
C SER A 163 25.16 -6.18 7.77
N TYR A 164 24.01 -5.90 7.16
CA TYR A 164 22.92 -6.84 6.91
C TYR A 164 22.36 -6.63 5.49
N GLU A 165 23.08 -7.14 4.50
CA GLU A 165 22.79 -6.93 3.07
C GLU A 165 21.41 -7.47 2.65
N ASP A 166 20.93 -8.55 3.31
CA ASP A 166 19.64 -9.20 2.99
C ASP A 166 18.50 -8.74 3.91
N ALA A 167 18.72 -7.72 4.74
CA ALA A 167 17.65 -7.19 5.59
C ALA A 167 16.59 -6.44 4.76
N LEU A 168 15.32 -6.71 5.07
CA LEU A 168 14.20 -5.94 4.54
C LEU A 168 14.00 -4.68 5.38
N PHE A 169 13.98 -3.52 4.72
CA PHE A 169 13.70 -2.24 5.36
C PHE A 169 12.25 -1.83 5.14
N LEU A 170 11.53 -1.58 6.23
CA LEU A 170 10.13 -1.17 6.22
C LEU A 170 9.99 0.29 6.63
N TYR A 171 9.28 1.05 5.83
CA TYR A 171 8.98 2.46 6.05
C TYR A 171 7.51 2.70 6.34
N VAL A 172 7.22 3.75 7.12
CA VAL A 172 5.85 4.18 7.43
C VAL A 172 5.13 4.71 6.19
N SER A 173 5.84 5.41 5.31
CA SER A 173 5.26 6.03 4.12
C SER A 173 5.94 5.59 2.82
N ASN A 174 5.18 5.58 1.73
CA ASN A 174 5.74 5.34 0.40
C ASN A 174 6.78 6.41 0.01
N ARG A 175 6.57 7.66 0.42
CA ARG A 175 7.51 8.73 0.15
C ARG A 175 8.89 8.43 0.75
N ALA A 176 8.95 8.08 2.04
CA ALA A 176 10.20 7.70 2.71
C ALA A 176 10.87 6.51 2.02
N ARG A 177 10.10 5.49 1.63
CA ARG A 177 10.59 4.34 0.86
C ARG A 177 11.24 4.73 -0.45
N PHE A 178 10.60 5.59 -1.27
CA PHE A 178 11.14 5.99 -2.55
C PHE A 178 12.36 6.93 -2.42
N TYR A 179 12.39 7.77 -1.38
CA TYR A 179 13.57 8.57 -1.08
C TYR A 179 14.76 7.70 -0.69
N ASP A 180 14.55 6.67 0.13
CA ASP A 180 15.61 5.75 0.56
C ASP A 180 16.27 5.00 -0.60
N ILE A 181 15.51 4.58 -1.60
CA ILE A 181 16.05 3.95 -2.81
C ILE A 181 16.58 4.97 -3.84
N GLY A 182 16.54 6.27 -3.52
CA GLY A 182 17.02 7.35 -4.38
C GLY A 182 16.14 7.62 -5.60
N VAL A 183 14.81 7.45 -5.46
CA VAL A 183 13.78 7.66 -6.50
C VAL A 183 12.76 8.71 -6.04
N GLY A 184 13.15 9.56 -5.10
CA GLY A 184 12.23 10.48 -4.43
C GLY A 184 11.68 11.57 -5.34
N ASN A 185 12.49 12.13 -6.25
CA ASN A 185 12.01 13.19 -7.14
C ASN A 185 11.05 12.65 -8.20
N LEU A 186 11.32 11.44 -8.72
CA LEU A 186 10.42 10.76 -9.65
C LEU A 186 9.07 10.49 -8.96
N TYR A 187 9.11 9.96 -7.73
CA TYR A 187 7.89 9.72 -6.95
C TYR A 187 7.10 11.01 -6.68
N ASP A 188 7.77 12.08 -6.24
CA ASP A 188 7.12 13.37 -5.97
C ASP A 188 6.52 13.98 -7.23
N ALA A 189 7.15 13.81 -8.40
CA ALA A 189 6.61 14.23 -9.69
C ALA A 189 5.31 13.47 -10.01
N TYR A 190 5.35 12.14 -9.98
CA TYR A 190 4.17 11.30 -10.25
C TYR A 190 3.05 11.50 -9.24
N ASN A 191 3.38 11.69 -7.96
CA ASN A 191 2.39 11.94 -6.92
C ASN A 191 1.68 13.30 -7.03
N LYS A 192 2.22 14.25 -7.80
CA LYS A 192 1.58 15.53 -8.13
C LYS A 192 0.65 15.45 -9.34
N MET A 193 0.80 14.45 -10.21
CA MET A 193 -0.03 14.29 -11.40
C MET A 193 -1.48 14.01 -11.02
N GLU A 194 -2.42 14.76 -11.61
CA GLU A 194 -3.85 14.60 -11.29
C GLU A 194 -4.36 13.22 -11.68
N LYS A 195 -3.85 12.63 -12.74
CA LYS A 195 -4.22 11.31 -13.26
C LYS A 195 -3.85 10.16 -12.31
N TYR A 196 -2.96 10.36 -11.32
CA TYR A 196 -2.47 9.34 -10.38
C TYR A 196 -2.75 9.66 -8.91
N GLN A 197 -3.73 10.48 -8.64
CA GLN A 197 -4.18 10.74 -7.28
C GLN A 197 -4.87 9.50 -6.67
N PHE A 198 -4.89 9.41 -5.32
CA PHE A 198 -5.40 8.24 -4.58
C PHE A 198 -6.86 7.88 -4.87
N TRP A 199 -7.66 8.81 -5.42
CA TRP A 199 -9.04 8.56 -5.81
C TRP A 199 -9.20 8.08 -7.26
N LYS A 200 -8.11 7.99 -8.00
CA LYS A 200 -8.11 7.46 -9.37
C LYS A 200 -7.94 5.94 -9.35
N LYS A 201 -8.08 5.32 -10.51
CA LYS A 201 -7.94 3.86 -10.67
C LYS A 201 -6.55 3.36 -10.24
N TYR A 202 -5.51 4.10 -10.59
CA TYR A 202 -4.13 3.81 -10.24
C TYR A 202 -3.49 5.02 -9.55
N SER A 203 -2.76 4.77 -8.47
CA SER A 203 -1.94 5.77 -7.80
C SER A 203 -0.56 5.86 -8.44
N ALA A 204 0.21 6.90 -8.06
CA ALA A 204 1.62 7.01 -8.44
C ALA A 204 2.43 5.75 -8.08
N VAL A 205 2.17 5.19 -6.89
CA VAL A 205 2.81 3.94 -6.44
C VAL A 205 2.49 2.78 -7.38
N ASP A 206 1.22 2.64 -7.77
CA ASP A 206 0.80 1.54 -8.65
C ASP A 206 1.50 1.64 -10.01
N VAL A 207 1.54 2.82 -10.62
CA VAL A 207 2.20 3.04 -11.92
C VAL A 207 3.70 2.79 -11.86
N MET A 208 4.35 3.17 -10.76
CA MET A 208 5.78 2.96 -10.58
C MET A 208 6.14 1.50 -10.29
N THR A 209 5.25 0.72 -9.65
CA THR A 209 5.59 -0.62 -9.14
C THR A 209 4.86 -1.78 -9.80
N LYS A 210 3.78 -1.54 -10.54
CA LYS A 210 2.95 -2.60 -11.14
C LYS A 210 2.88 -2.46 -12.65
N ASP A 211 3.20 -3.51 -13.40
CA ASP A 211 3.21 -3.48 -14.86
C ASP A 211 1.82 -3.19 -15.44
N GLU A 212 0.77 -3.78 -14.86
CA GLU A 212 -0.63 -3.58 -15.29
C GLU A 212 -1.11 -2.13 -15.17
N ALA A 213 -0.53 -1.36 -14.23
CA ALA A 213 -0.82 0.06 -14.08
C ALA A 213 0.07 0.90 -14.99
N ARG A 214 1.36 0.53 -15.11
CA ARG A 214 2.36 1.24 -15.89
C ARG A 214 2.06 1.25 -17.36
N ILE A 215 1.44 0.22 -17.92
CA ILE A 215 1.06 0.14 -19.35
C ILE A 215 0.19 1.33 -19.81
N ASN A 216 -0.45 2.04 -18.87
CA ASN A 216 -1.24 3.23 -19.16
C ASN A 216 -0.42 4.53 -19.12
N ASP A 217 0.89 4.45 -18.81
CA ASP A 217 1.81 5.59 -18.82
C ASP A 217 2.85 5.41 -19.91
N ALA A 218 2.73 6.18 -20.98
CA ALA A 218 3.61 6.05 -22.16
C ALA A 218 5.06 6.32 -21.80
N LEU A 219 5.34 7.31 -20.93
CA LEU A 219 6.70 7.67 -20.53
C LEU A 219 7.37 6.55 -19.74
N LEU A 220 6.77 6.10 -18.63
CA LEU A 220 7.38 5.03 -17.83
C LEU A 220 7.46 3.72 -18.59
N SER A 221 6.45 3.36 -19.37
CA SER A 221 6.50 2.17 -20.23
C SER A 221 7.69 2.22 -21.18
N PHE A 222 7.87 3.34 -21.88
CA PHE A 222 9.02 3.53 -22.76
C PHE A 222 10.34 3.42 -22.00
N LEU A 223 10.50 4.14 -20.88
CA LEU A 223 11.74 4.16 -20.11
C LEU A 223 12.10 2.78 -19.53
N PHE A 224 11.13 2.00 -19.08
CA PHE A 224 11.35 0.65 -18.57
C PHE A 224 11.81 -0.33 -19.67
N ILE A 225 11.21 -0.24 -20.85
CA ILE A 225 11.63 -1.08 -21.97
C ILE A 225 13.03 -0.68 -22.42
N VAL A 226 13.35 0.62 -22.46
CA VAL A 226 14.70 1.10 -22.79
C VAL A 226 15.73 0.64 -21.75
N ASP A 227 15.39 0.68 -20.45
CA ASP A 227 16.26 0.13 -19.40
C ASP A 227 16.63 -1.33 -19.70
N GLN A 228 15.65 -2.15 -20.00
CA GLN A 228 15.88 -3.55 -20.37
C GLN A 228 16.73 -3.69 -21.62
N ILE A 229 16.51 -2.87 -22.66
CA ILE A 229 17.32 -2.87 -23.88
C ILE A 229 18.78 -2.49 -23.56
N ILE A 230 19.01 -1.49 -22.71
CA ILE A 230 20.36 -1.07 -22.29
C ILE A 230 21.05 -2.18 -21.46
N GLU A 231 20.32 -2.84 -20.55
CA GLU A 231 20.87 -3.97 -19.81
C GLU A 231 21.31 -5.12 -20.74
N TYR A 232 20.50 -5.51 -21.74
CA TYR A 232 20.90 -6.48 -22.74
C TYR A 232 22.11 -6.01 -23.58
N TYR A 233 22.15 -4.71 -23.88
CA TYR A 233 23.29 -4.15 -24.61
C TYR A 233 24.58 -4.22 -23.79
N LEU A 234 24.54 -3.92 -22.51
CA LEU A 234 25.69 -4.00 -21.59
C LEU A 234 26.17 -5.44 -21.39
N GLN A 235 25.26 -6.41 -21.45
CA GLN A 235 25.56 -7.84 -21.39
C GLN A 235 25.99 -8.44 -22.73
N GLU A 236 26.13 -7.61 -23.79
CA GLU A 236 26.44 -8.02 -25.16
C GLU A 236 25.41 -8.98 -25.79
N CYS A 237 24.20 -9.05 -25.21
CA CYS A 237 23.07 -9.86 -25.70
C CYS A 237 22.35 -9.14 -26.86
N TYR A 238 23.06 -8.82 -27.94
CA TYR A 238 22.52 -8.04 -29.04
C TYR A 238 21.27 -8.63 -29.72
N GLY A 239 21.10 -9.95 -29.69
CA GLY A 239 19.88 -10.61 -30.19
C GLY A 239 18.63 -10.14 -29.43
N GLU A 240 18.71 -10.05 -28.10
CA GLU A 240 17.60 -9.58 -27.27
C GLU A 240 17.36 -8.06 -27.44
N VAL A 241 18.41 -7.26 -27.66
CA VAL A 241 18.27 -5.84 -28.00
C VAL A 241 17.38 -5.64 -29.22
N PHE A 242 17.70 -6.33 -30.34
CA PHE A 242 16.92 -6.22 -31.57
C PHE A 242 15.51 -6.82 -31.41
N LYS A 243 15.38 -7.92 -30.71
CA LYS A 243 14.10 -8.57 -30.43
C LYS A 243 13.16 -7.61 -29.68
N ASN A 244 13.63 -6.97 -28.61
CA ASN A 244 12.81 -6.01 -27.85
C ASN A 244 12.42 -4.81 -28.69
N ILE A 245 13.35 -4.21 -29.47
CA ILE A 245 13.02 -3.09 -30.36
C ILE A 245 11.93 -3.47 -31.38
N HIS A 246 11.95 -4.71 -31.89
CA HIS A 246 10.94 -5.18 -32.85
C HIS A 246 9.62 -5.63 -32.19
N GLU A 247 9.67 -6.20 -31.00
CA GLU A 247 8.49 -6.64 -30.25
C GLU A 247 7.66 -5.46 -29.77
N TYR A 248 8.34 -4.39 -29.29
CA TYR A 248 7.70 -3.16 -28.84
C TYR A 248 7.67 -2.08 -29.93
N TYR A 249 7.39 -2.47 -31.17
CA TYR A 249 7.36 -1.56 -32.33
C TYR A 249 6.44 -0.34 -32.16
N MET A 250 5.47 -0.39 -31.24
CA MET A 250 4.61 0.74 -30.93
C MET A 250 5.38 1.89 -30.26
N TYR A 251 6.45 1.58 -29.54
CA TYR A 251 7.30 2.57 -28.86
C TYR A 251 8.55 2.92 -29.68
N PHE A 252 9.03 1.99 -30.52
CA PHE A 252 10.32 2.08 -31.18
C PHE A 252 10.20 2.11 -32.70
N ASN A 253 11.03 2.96 -33.31
CA ASN A 253 11.20 3.02 -34.76
C ASN A 253 12.01 1.82 -35.24
N SER A 254 11.37 0.64 -35.22
CA SER A 254 12.01 -0.65 -35.48
C SER A 254 12.63 -0.73 -36.87
N GLU A 255 12.11 -0.01 -37.88
CA GLU A 255 12.64 0.01 -39.24
C GLU A 255 14.04 0.61 -39.31
N LYS A 256 14.39 1.54 -38.44
CA LYS A 256 15.70 2.17 -38.36
C LYS A 256 16.77 1.32 -37.70
N TYR A 257 16.34 0.23 -37.04
CA TYR A 257 17.20 -0.73 -36.33
C TYR A 257 17.28 -2.10 -37.01
N ILE A 258 17.04 -2.15 -38.34
CA ILE A 258 17.19 -3.36 -39.15
C ILE A 258 18.59 -3.43 -39.75
N VAL A 259 19.28 -4.59 -39.56
CA VAL A 259 20.56 -4.86 -40.16
C VAL A 259 20.37 -5.52 -41.53
N LYS A 260 20.51 -4.77 -42.61
CA LYS A 260 20.47 -5.30 -44.00
C LYS A 260 21.87 -5.49 -44.57
N LYS A 261 22.84 -4.67 -44.16
CA LYS A 261 24.24 -4.66 -44.67
C LYS A 261 25.21 -4.52 -43.51
N HIS A 262 26.46 -4.93 -43.70
CA HIS A 262 27.49 -4.83 -42.66
C HIS A 262 27.70 -3.38 -42.12
N ARG A 263 27.60 -2.37 -42.97
CA ARG A 263 27.69 -0.96 -42.56
C ARG A 263 26.58 -0.55 -41.57
N ASP A 264 25.40 -1.22 -41.66
CA ASP A 264 24.26 -0.89 -40.80
C ASP A 264 24.58 -1.25 -39.34
N LYS A 265 25.31 -2.38 -39.13
CA LYS A 265 25.77 -2.77 -37.79
C LYS A 265 26.58 -1.67 -37.12
N LYS A 266 27.50 -1.01 -37.85
CA LYS A 266 28.33 0.06 -37.31
C LYS A 266 27.49 1.30 -36.98
N ALA A 267 26.54 1.66 -37.83
CA ALA A 267 25.64 2.78 -37.61
C ALA A 267 24.76 2.59 -36.41
N ILE A 268 24.10 1.42 -36.32
CA ILE A 268 23.22 1.04 -35.18
C ILE A 268 24.04 1.01 -33.89
N LYS A 269 25.24 0.39 -33.91
CA LYS A 269 26.12 0.38 -32.72
C LYS A 269 26.41 1.79 -32.24
N THR A 270 26.74 2.72 -33.15
CA THR A 270 27.03 4.12 -32.79
C THR A 270 25.82 4.82 -32.16
N ARG A 271 24.61 4.56 -32.67
CA ARG A 271 23.36 5.08 -32.08
C ARG A 271 23.14 4.53 -30.67
N LEU A 272 23.20 3.21 -30.52
CA LEU A 272 23.00 2.54 -29.22
C LEU A 272 24.06 2.98 -28.20
N GLU A 273 25.31 3.22 -28.61
CA GLU A 273 26.36 3.74 -27.72
C GLU A 273 26.02 5.14 -27.18
N LYS A 274 25.48 6.03 -28.03
CA LYS A 274 25.07 7.37 -27.58
C LYS A 274 23.89 7.29 -26.59
N ILE A 275 22.89 6.46 -26.90
CA ILE A 275 21.73 6.24 -26.04
C ILE A 275 22.19 5.67 -24.70
N LYS A 276 23.00 4.61 -24.72
CA LYS A 276 23.57 4.01 -23.51
C LYS A 276 24.36 5.05 -22.68
N ASN A 277 25.24 5.82 -23.33
CA ASN A 277 26.06 6.81 -22.62
C ASN A 277 25.18 7.88 -21.95
N SER A 278 24.13 8.34 -22.61
CA SER A 278 23.16 9.27 -22.03
C SER A 278 22.37 8.64 -20.87
N TYR A 279 22.01 7.34 -20.99
CA TYR A 279 21.26 6.62 -19.94
C TYR A 279 22.09 6.38 -18.68
N VAL A 280 23.39 6.13 -18.80
CA VAL A 280 24.27 5.87 -17.66
C VAL A 280 24.84 7.15 -17.04
N ASP A 281 24.73 8.28 -17.73
CA ASP A 281 25.18 9.58 -17.23
C ASP A 281 24.23 10.09 -16.14
N ARG A 282 24.78 10.32 -14.94
CA ARG A 282 24.03 10.77 -13.78
C ARG A 282 23.46 12.17 -13.85
N ALA A 283 23.98 12.99 -14.77
CA ALA A 283 23.54 14.37 -14.97
C ALA A 283 22.45 14.51 -16.03
N THR A 284 22.13 13.43 -16.75
CA THR A 284 21.11 13.44 -17.79
C THR A 284 19.72 13.42 -17.17
N THR A 285 18.86 14.37 -17.56
CA THR A 285 17.45 14.41 -17.19
C THR A 285 16.61 13.52 -18.11
N ILE A 286 15.37 13.23 -17.73
CA ILE A 286 14.42 12.50 -18.58
C ILE A 286 14.24 13.22 -19.91
N ASP A 287 14.08 14.55 -19.93
CA ASP A 287 13.99 15.34 -21.17
C ASP A 287 15.25 15.20 -22.03
N GLY A 288 16.41 15.35 -21.43
CA GLY A 288 17.70 15.19 -22.13
C GLY A 288 17.83 13.80 -22.75
N PHE A 289 17.42 12.76 -22.03
CA PHE A 289 17.45 11.39 -22.51
C PHE A 289 16.45 11.12 -23.64
N LEU A 290 15.21 11.58 -23.51
CA LEU A 290 14.19 11.45 -24.57
C LEU A 290 14.63 12.16 -25.86
N ASN A 291 15.22 13.35 -25.74
CA ASN A 291 15.78 14.08 -26.88
C ASN A 291 16.91 13.30 -27.59
N ILE A 292 17.75 12.56 -26.85
CA ILE A 292 18.76 11.67 -27.45
C ILE A 292 18.09 10.49 -28.15
N CYS A 293 17.11 9.84 -27.51
CA CYS A 293 16.37 8.74 -28.13
C CYS A 293 15.67 9.17 -29.42
N PHE A 294 15.13 10.38 -29.48
CA PHE A 294 14.50 10.94 -30.67
C PHE A 294 15.53 11.25 -31.76
N LYS A 295 16.64 11.93 -31.44
CA LYS A 295 17.74 12.24 -32.39
C LYS A 295 18.39 11.00 -32.98
N GLU A 296 18.53 9.94 -32.21
CA GLU A 296 19.08 8.67 -32.66
C GLU A 296 18.02 7.73 -33.27
N GLU A 297 16.82 8.26 -33.53
CA GLU A 297 15.69 7.59 -34.16
C GLU A 297 15.30 6.26 -33.46
N LEU A 298 15.42 6.19 -32.12
CA LEU A 298 14.98 5.01 -31.35
C LEU A 298 13.49 5.06 -31.06
N ILE A 299 12.98 6.17 -30.55
CA ILE A 299 11.57 6.34 -30.19
C ILE A 299 10.74 6.70 -31.42
N GLU A 300 9.55 6.14 -31.53
CA GLU A 300 8.56 6.54 -32.56
C GLU A 300 8.12 7.99 -32.34
N GLU A 301 7.97 8.75 -33.43
CA GLU A 301 7.62 10.16 -33.39
C GLU A 301 6.26 10.41 -32.73
N GLU A 302 5.27 9.56 -32.99
CA GLU A 302 3.94 9.68 -32.39
C GLU A 302 4.01 9.51 -30.86
N ILE A 303 4.80 8.57 -30.37
CA ILE A 303 4.99 8.33 -28.93
C ILE A 303 5.78 9.48 -28.31
N TYR A 304 6.85 9.93 -28.96
CA TYR A 304 7.62 11.09 -28.48
C TYR A 304 6.71 12.32 -28.33
N CYS A 305 5.95 12.66 -29.37
CA CYS A 305 5.01 13.78 -29.32
C CYS A 305 3.96 13.60 -28.23
N SER A 306 3.36 12.42 -28.10
CA SER A 306 2.37 12.15 -27.06
C SER A 306 2.89 12.32 -25.64
N ILE A 307 4.18 12.03 -25.41
CA ILE A 307 4.83 12.21 -24.12
C ILE A 307 5.07 13.69 -23.82
N ILE A 308 5.68 14.43 -24.77
CA ILE A 308 6.07 15.83 -24.53
C ILE A 308 4.87 16.79 -24.50
N GLU A 309 3.77 16.46 -25.18
CA GLU A 309 2.52 17.23 -25.21
C GLU A 309 1.62 16.94 -24.01
N ASP A 310 1.91 15.92 -23.19
CA ASP A 310 1.16 15.64 -21.95
C ASP A 310 1.43 16.77 -20.93
N ASP A 311 0.36 17.39 -20.42
CA ASP A 311 0.45 18.49 -19.45
C ASP A 311 1.27 18.12 -18.21
N ASP A 312 1.21 16.85 -17.79
CA ASP A 312 1.95 16.32 -16.66
C ASP A 312 3.45 16.14 -16.94
N TYR A 313 3.89 16.17 -18.21
CA TYR A 313 5.31 16.02 -18.58
C TYR A 313 6.22 17.07 -17.93
N GLN A 314 5.71 18.30 -17.75
CA GLN A 314 6.44 19.39 -17.10
C GLN A 314 6.85 19.06 -15.66
N LEU A 315 6.13 18.15 -14.98
CA LEU A 315 6.43 17.74 -13.60
C LEU A 315 7.63 16.77 -13.53
N VAL A 316 7.89 16.03 -14.61
CA VAL A 316 8.83 14.89 -14.58
C VAL A 316 10.07 15.11 -15.47
N LYS A 317 10.04 16.03 -16.43
CA LYS A 317 11.08 16.24 -17.44
C LYS A 317 12.48 16.52 -16.88
N ASP A 318 12.55 17.23 -15.74
CA ASP A 318 13.79 17.65 -15.11
C ASP A 318 14.32 16.62 -14.08
N VAL A 319 13.60 15.51 -13.87
CA VAL A 319 14.06 14.39 -13.03
C VAL A 319 15.20 13.67 -13.72
N TYR A 320 16.22 13.27 -12.98
CA TYR A 320 17.36 12.55 -13.54
C TYR A 320 16.98 11.14 -13.96
N ILE A 321 17.45 10.70 -15.12
CA ILE A 321 17.20 9.35 -15.66
C ILE A 321 17.77 8.25 -14.73
N GLU A 322 18.75 8.59 -13.91
CA GLU A 322 19.31 7.70 -12.88
C GLU A 322 18.23 7.20 -11.92
N GLU A 323 17.19 8.01 -11.63
CA GLU A 323 16.09 7.58 -10.73
C GLU A 323 15.26 6.48 -11.37
N VAL A 324 15.06 6.48 -12.68
CA VAL A 324 14.38 5.39 -13.40
C VAL A 324 15.19 4.10 -13.29
N ARG A 325 16.50 4.16 -13.51
CA ARG A 325 17.39 3.01 -13.37
C ARG A 325 17.41 2.46 -11.94
N LYS A 326 17.39 3.32 -10.93
CA LYS A 326 17.28 2.90 -9.53
C LYS A 326 15.93 2.23 -9.25
N LEU A 327 14.86 2.72 -9.87
CA LEU A 327 13.54 2.13 -9.74
C LEU A 327 13.48 0.73 -10.35
N THR A 328 14.02 0.54 -11.57
CA THR A 328 14.06 -0.79 -12.20
C THR A 328 14.91 -1.77 -11.41
N ASN A 329 16.08 -1.34 -10.92
CA ASN A 329 16.93 -2.17 -10.06
C ASN A 329 16.20 -2.58 -8.76
N TYR A 330 15.50 -1.63 -8.14
CA TYR A 330 14.71 -1.89 -6.94
C TYR A 330 13.59 -2.92 -7.21
N LEU A 331 12.90 -2.84 -8.33
CA LEU A 331 11.81 -3.78 -8.65
C LEU A 331 12.32 -5.20 -8.93
N ASN A 332 13.56 -5.34 -9.38
CA ASN A 332 14.20 -6.64 -9.61
C ASN A 332 14.63 -7.34 -8.30
N ASP A 333 15.00 -6.56 -7.26
CA ASP A 333 15.38 -7.08 -5.93
C ASP A 333 14.87 -6.12 -4.83
N PRO A 334 13.58 -6.22 -4.47
CA PRO A 334 12.95 -5.29 -3.54
C PRO A 334 13.34 -5.58 -2.09
N LYS A 335 14.38 -4.88 -1.57
CA LYS A 335 14.82 -4.93 -0.17
C LYS A 335 14.24 -3.80 0.70
N VAL A 336 13.31 -3.07 0.16
CA VAL A 336 12.65 -1.94 0.84
C VAL A 336 11.14 -1.99 0.56
N SER A 337 10.32 -1.80 1.59
CA SER A 337 8.86 -1.80 1.42
C SER A 337 8.18 -0.91 2.49
N THR A 338 6.87 -0.92 2.50
CA THR A 338 6.07 -0.44 3.63
C THR A 338 5.51 -1.62 4.39
N GLN A 339 5.10 -1.43 5.66
CA GLN A 339 4.47 -2.50 6.44
C GLN A 339 3.24 -3.10 5.76
N HIS A 340 2.50 -2.31 4.99
CA HIS A 340 1.35 -2.78 4.22
C HIS A 340 1.75 -3.66 3.03
N GLY A 341 2.89 -3.35 2.41
CA GLY A 341 3.35 -4.04 1.21
C GLY A 341 3.84 -5.47 1.45
N VAL A 342 4.21 -5.79 2.69
CA VAL A 342 4.77 -7.11 3.06
C VAL A 342 3.84 -7.92 3.97
N LYS A 343 2.59 -7.51 4.09
CA LYS A 343 1.62 -8.26 4.90
C LYS A 343 1.51 -9.71 4.42
N GLY A 344 1.67 -10.66 5.34
CA GLY A 344 1.65 -12.08 5.05
C GLY A 344 3.00 -12.70 4.63
N GLU A 345 4.01 -11.89 4.36
CA GLU A 345 5.35 -12.35 4.03
C GLU A 345 6.16 -12.77 5.27
N SER A 346 7.26 -13.50 5.06
CA SER A 346 8.21 -13.90 6.09
C SER A 346 9.63 -13.55 5.63
N HIS A 347 10.38 -12.86 6.49
CA HIS A 347 11.74 -12.42 6.22
C HIS A 347 12.63 -12.75 7.42
N ASP A 348 13.89 -13.12 7.16
CA ASP A 348 14.85 -13.51 8.19
C ASP A 348 15.26 -12.32 9.07
N THR A 349 15.46 -11.16 8.44
CA THR A 349 15.83 -9.93 9.12
C THR A 349 15.00 -8.77 8.59
N VAL A 350 14.35 -8.05 9.51
CA VAL A 350 13.53 -6.89 9.20
C VAL A 350 13.98 -5.69 10.03
N VAL A 351 14.11 -4.55 9.38
CA VAL A 351 14.40 -3.26 10.01
C VAL A 351 13.18 -2.35 9.78
N PHE A 352 12.50 -1.98 10.84
CA PHE A 352 11.41 -1.01 10.75
C PHE A 352 11.94 0.38 11.06
N VAL A 353 11.84 1.28 10.09
CA VAL A 353 12.22 2.68 10.21
C VAL A 353 10.98 3.46 10.65
N ALA A 354 10.88 3.70 11.96
CA ALA A 354 9.77 4.38 12.60
C ALA A 354 10.03 5.90 12.61
N ASP A 355 9.91 6.54 11.46
CA ASP A 355 10.08 7.97 11.30
C ASP A 355 8.73 8.69 11.24
N ASP A 356 8.72 9.96 11.64
CA ASP A 356 7.53 10.80 11.56
C ASP A 356 7.26 11.18 10.09
N SER A 357 5.98 11.29 9.74
CA SER A 357 5.55 11.66 8.39
C SER A 357 4.44 12.71 8.44
N ASN A 358 4.50 13.69 7.53
CA ASN A 358 3.46 14.71 7.40
C ASN A 358 2.33 14.30 6.43
N ASN A 359 2.60 13.34 5.53
CA ASN A 359 1.59 12.84 4.59
C ASN A 359 1.83 11.35 4.26
N PRO A 360 1.03 10.43 4.82
CA PRO A 360 0.01 10.67 5.86
C PRO A 360 0.63 11.24 7.14
N ALA A 361 -0.14 12.00 7.91
CA ALA A 361 0.32 12.52 9.19
C ALA A 361 0.46 11.35 10.19
N VAL A 362 1.70 11.06 10.56
CA VAL A 362 2.06 9.98 11.49
C VAL A 362 3.15 10.52 12.41
N HIS A 363 2.93 10.41 13.71
CA HIS A 363 3.85 10.88 14.75
C HIS A 363 4.36 9.70 15.57
N MET A 364 5.23 8.89 14.95
CA MET A 364 5.74 7.65 15.57
C MET A 364 6.53 7.90 16.85
N SER A 365 7.39 8.93 16.85
CA SER A 365 8.19 9.29 18.04
C SER A 365 7.29 9.62 19.24
N LYS A 366 6.31 10.48 19.02
CA LYS A 366 5.34 10.86 20.05
C LYS A 366 4.46 9.67 20.47
N PHE A 367 4.06 8.83 19.52
CA PHE A 367 3.29 7.62 19.82
C PHE A 367 4.09 6.68 20.74
N PHE A 368 5.34 6.42 20.47
CA PHE A 368 6.15 5.52 21.31
C PHE A 368 6.38 6.09 22.71
N GLU A 369 6.64 7.40 22.82
CA GLU A 369 6.78 8.07 24.11
C GLU A 369 5.50 7.90 24.96
N MET A 370 4.34 8.22 24.37
CA MET A 370 3.06 8.11 25.06
C MET A 370 2.70 6.65 25.38
N TRP A 371 2.90 5.74 24.43
CA TRP A 371 2.58 4.32 24.61
C TRP A 371 3.40 3.69 25.72
N SER A 372 4.67 4.09 25.89
CA SER A 372 5.54 3.58 26.96
C SER A 372 5.04 3.94 28.37
N ASP A 373 4.36 5.07 28.51
CA ASP A 373 3.83 5.57 29.77
C ASP A 373 2.41 5.06 30.06
N MET A 374 1.73 4.52 29.07
CA MET A 374 0.36 4.02 29.19
C MET A 374 0.34 2.58 29.70
N ASN A 375 -0.43 2.35 30.73
CA ASN A 375 -0.71 1.00 31.22
C ASN A 375 -2.10 0.54 30.77
N ILE A 376 -2.27 0.41 29.46
CA ILE A 376 -3.50 -0.08 28.84
C ILE A 376 -3.20 -1.30 27.94
N THR A 377 -4.19 -2.14 27.76
CA THR A 377 -4.12 -3.21 26.76
C THR A 377 -4.45 -2.68 25.36
N LEU A 378 -3.97 -3.35 24.33
CA LEU A 378 -4.37 -3.03 22.96
C LEU A 378 -5.91 -3.11 22.78
N ARG A 379 -6.58 -4.05 23.44
CA ARG A 379 -8.04 -4.18 23.42
C ARG A 379 -8.76 -2.94 23.99
N GLU A 380 -8.25 -2.38 25.07
CA GLU A 380 -8.82 -1.14 25.66
C GLU A 380 -8.65 0.04 24.73
N PHE A 381 -7.47 0.16 24.08
CA PHE A 381 -7.21 1.17 23.07
C PHE A 381 -8.13 1.01 21.85
N ASP A 382 -8.28 -0.20 21.32
CA ASP A 382 -9.18 -0.50 20.20
C ASP A 382 -10.62 -0.14 20.54
N ALA A 383 -11.09 -0.51 21.72
CA ALA A 383 -12.44 -0.18 22.18
C ALA A 383 -12.67 1.36 22.26
N PHE A 384 -11.67 2.11 22.72
CA PHE A 384 -11.69 3.55 22.69
C PHE A 384 -11.73 4.12 21.27
N TYR A 385 -10.84 3.63 20.39
CA TYR A 385 -10.78 4.06 18.99
C TYR A 385 -12.07 3.77 18.22
N TYR A 386 -12.72 2.63 18.48
CA TYR A 386 -14.01 2.31 17.86
C TYR A 386 -15.12 3.23 18.33
N ARG A 387 -15.16 3.58 19.64
CA ARG A 387 -16.13 4.58 20.14
C ARG A 387 -15.93 5.94 19.45
N TYR A 388 -14.68 6.38 19.31
CA TYR A 388 -14.35 7.60 18.58
C TYR A 388 -14.78 7.53 17.12
N SER A 389 -14.43 6.47 16.42
CA SER A 389 -14.78 6.27 15.00
C SER A 389 -16.30 6.24 14.78
N ASN A 390 -17.04 5.61 15.69
CA ASN A 390 -18.51 5.56 15.61
C ASN A 390 -19.13 6.92 15.91
N MET A 391 -18.58 7.67 16.86
CA MET A 391 -18.99 9.06 17.12
C MET A 391 -18.84 9.92 15.85
N ILE A 392 -17.71 9.85 15.16
CA ILE A 392 -17.49 10.58 13.90
C ILE A 392 -18.54 10.17 12.84
N LYS A 393 -18.82 8.88 12.68
CA LYS A 393 -19.84 8.40 11.73
C LYS A 393 -21.26 8.88 12.08
N ASP A 394 -21.59 8.94 13.35
CA ASP A 394 -22.90 9.46 13.79
C ASP A 394 -23.04 10.95 13.53
N ILE A 395 -21.96 11.72 13.70
CA ILE A 395 -21.89 13.13 13.28
C ILE A 395 -22.13 13.23 11.77
N GLU A 396 -21.38 12.48 10.95
CA GLU A 396 -21.51 12.49 9.49
C GLU A 396 -22.93 12.09 9.04
N ARG A 397 -23.50 11.07 9.67
CA ARG A 397 -24.88 10.63 9.38
C ARG A 397 -25.90 11.73 9.72
N THR A 398 -25.71 12.43 10.83
CA THR A 398 -26.59 13.52 11.25
C THR A 398 -26.49 14.73 10.31
N MET A 399 -25.28 15.03 9.85
CA MET A 399 -25.02 16.12 8.88
C MET A 399 -25.42 15.78 7.47
N GLY A 400 -25.48 14.48 7.11
CA GLY A 400 -25.66 14.03 5.73
C GLY A 400 -24.45 14.29 4.81
N ILE A 401 -23.29 14.64 5.38
CA ILE A 401 -22.04 14.92 4.66
C ILE A 401 -20.86 14.42 5.47
N LYS A 402 -19.81 13.96 4.79
CA LYS A 402 -18.57 13.55 5.46
C LYS A 402 -17.80 14.75 5.98
N ILE A 403 -17.14 14.60 7.13
CA ILE A 403 -16.29 15.64 7.71
C ILE A 403 -15.19 16.07 6.73
N SER A 404 -14.61 15.13 6.00
CA SER A 404 -13.59 15.39 4.98
C SER A 404 -14.09 16.22 3.77
N GLU A 405 -15.40 16.28 3.56
CA GLU A 405 -16.04 17.03 2.46
C GLU A 405 -16.54 18.43 2.91
N LEU A 406 -16.44 18.75 4.21
CA LEU A 406 -16.82 20.05 4.74
C LEU A 406 -15.95 21.16 4.12
N ARG A 407 -16.59 22.19 3.60
CA ARG A 407 -15.93 23.40 3.12
C ARG A 407 -16.08 24.53 4.12
N ALA A 408 -15.19 25.50 4.09
CA ALA A 408 -15.18 26.63 5.02
C ALA A 408 -16.57 27.32 5.20
N LYS A 409 -17.37 27.39 4.12
CA LYS A 409 -18.73 27.95 4.15
C LYS A 409 -19.72 27.14 5.01
N SER A 410 -19.46 25.84 5.18
CA SER A 410 -20.33 24.93 5.94
C SER A 410 -19.91 24.77 7.39
N TYR A 411 -18.71 25.19 7.77
CA TYR A 411 -18.20 25.01 9.14
C TYR A 411 -19.07 25.67 10.20
N ALA A 412 -19.50 26.91 9.96
CA ALA A 412 -20.31 27.66 10.95
C ALA A 412 -21.65 26.96 11.27
N ALA A 413 -22.25 26.28 10.29
CA ALA A 413 -23.56 25.63 10.47
C ALA A 413 -23.47 24.31 11.28
N VAL A 414 -22.31 23.71 11.38
CA VAL A 414 -22.10 22.40 12.04
C VAL A 414 -21.17 22.47 13.24
N ALA A 415 -20.50 23.64 13.46
CA ALA A 415 -19.49 23.81 14.49
C ALA A 415 -20.02 23.52 15.89
N ASP A 416 -21.19 24.08 16.25
CA ASP A 416 -21.78 23.92 17.57
C ASP A 416 -22.18 22.47 17.87
N MET A 417 -22.65 21.75 16.83
CA MET A 417 -23.00 20.33 16.96
C MET A 417 -21.77 19.49 17.18
N ILE A 418 -20.73 19.69 16.34
CA ILE A 418 -19.46 18.97 16.45
C ILE A 418 -18.82 19.26 17.81
N ASP A 419 -18.74 20.52 18.22
CA ASP A 419 -18.17 20.94 19.50
C ASP A 419 -18.89 20.28 20.68
N THR A 420 -20.23 20.24 20.65
CA THR A 420 -21.04 19.61 21.68
C THR A 420 -20.76 18.10 21.79
N VAL A 421 -20.71 17.41 20.68
CA VAL A 421 -20.45 15.95 20.65
C VAL A 421 -19.02 15.65 21.08
N LEU A 422 -18.04 16.45 20.63
CA LEU A 422 -16.64 16.29 21.02
C LEU A 422 -16.42 16.56 22.51
N LYS A 423 -16.99 17.62 23.07
CA LYS A 423 -16.90 17.92 24.51
C LYS A 423 -17.48 16.83 25.36
N ARG A 424 -18.61 16.26 24.94
CA ARG A 424 -19.21 15.12 25.62
C ARG A 424 -18.30 13.92 25.58
N PHE A 425 -17.76 13.56 24.38
CA PHE A 425 -16.84 12.43 24.21
C PHE A 425 -15.57 12.59 25.05
N ILE A 426 -14.98 13.79 25.10
CA ILE A 426 -13.82 14.10 25.93
C ILE A 426 -14.17 13.88 27.40
N SER A 427 -15.29 14.44 27.88
CA SER A 427 -15.73 14.29 29.28
C SER A 427 -15.99 12.85 29.68
N GLU A 428 -16.57 12.02 28.77
CA GLU A 428 -16.80 10.60 29.01
C GLU A 428 -15.48 9.79 29.08
N ASN A 429 -14.37 10.32 28.57
CA ASN A 429 -13.06 9.66 28.53
C ASN A 429 -11.98 10.36 29.38
N GLU A 430 -12.34 11.32 30.24
CA GLU A 430 -11.42 12.05 31.14
C GLU A 430 -10.66 11.15 32.12
N THR A 431 -11.17 9.95 32.40
CA THR A 431 -10.51 9.00 33.29
C THR A 431 -9.19 8.47 32.75
N ASN A 432 -8.95 8.58 31.43
CA ASN A 432 -7.67 8.25 30.82
C ASN A 432 -7.24 9.39 29.85
N PRO A 433 -6.47 10.36 30.33
CA PRO A 433 -6.06 11.53 29.55
C PRO A 433 -5.22 11.18 28.31
N TYR A 434 -4.59 9.99 28.28
CA TYR A 434 -3.78 9.55 27.15
C TYR A 434 -4.61 9.22 25.91
N TYR A 435 -5.84 8.73 26.07
CA TYR A 435 -6.68 8.35 24.93
C TYR A 435 -6.87 9.49 23.93
N ILE A 436 -7.19 10.69 24.43
CA ILE A 436 -7.42 11.86 23.59
C ILE A 436 -6.12 12.30 22.89
N SER A 437 -4.99 12.12 23.55
CA SER A 437 -3.68 12.49 22.99
C SER A 437 -3.16 11.50 21.93
N LEU A 438 -3.67 10.26 21.92
CA LEU A 438 -3.33 9.25 20.91
C LEU A 438 -4.11 9.39 19.60
N LEU A 439 -5.26 10.05 19.63
CA LEU A 439 -6.06 10.35 18.44
C LEU A 439 -5.56 11.61 17.74
#